data_1d6e373a52e1f3fd1e419bae6b9677f6
#
_entry.id   1d6e373a52e1f3fd1e419bae6b9677f6
#
_cell.length_a   1.000
_cell.length_b   1.000
_cell.length_c   1.000
_cell.angle_alpha   90.00
_cell.angle_beta   90.00
_cell.angle_gamma   90.00
#
_symmetry.space_group_name_H-M   'P 1'
#
loop_
_entity.id
_entity.type
_entity.pdbx_description
1 polymer ?
#
loop_
_entity_poly.entity_id
_entity_poly.type
_entity_poly.pdbx_seq_one_letter_code
_entity_poly.pdbx_strand_id
1 'polypeptide(L)'
;MRNVKQIYRATSQHWVGDGFLVQPLFSHMGDDRGTNPFLMLDYAAPYEFSPNEARSPRGVGQHPHKGFETVTIAYHGEVAHRDSSGGGGIIYEGDVQWMTAG
;
A
#
# COMPACT_ATOMS: atom_id res chain seq x y z
N MET A 1 0.72 -8.31 32.07
CA MET A 1 -0.18 -8.40 30.90
C MET A 1 -0.08 -7.13 30.08
N ARG A 2 0.05 -7.28 28.78
CA ARG A 2 0.08 -6.13 27.87
C ARG A 2 -1.35 -5.80 27.44
N ASN A 3 -1.73 -4.55 27.53
CA ASN A 3 -3.02 -4.08 27.11
C ASN A 3 -2.92 -3.31 25.80
N VAL A 4 -4.02 -3.24 25.06
CA VAL A 4 -4.12 -2.39 23.87
C VAL A 4 -4.08 -0.93 24.34
N LYS A 5 -3.09 -0.18 23.85
CA LYS A 5 -2.93 1.23 24.21
C LYS A 5 -3.81 2.12 23.36
N GLN A 6 -3.91 1.82 22.07
CA GLN A 6 -4.63 2.64 21.10
C GLN A 6 -5.09 1.80 19.92
N ILE A 7 -6.24 2.15 19.37
CA ILE A 7 -6.77 1.56 18.15
C ILE A 7 -6.88 2.67 17.10
N TYR A 8 -6.27 2.44 15.93
CA TYR A 8 -6.38 3.34 14.79
C TYR A 8 -7.48 2.85 13.86
N ARG A 9 -8.38 3.74 13.48
CA ARG A 9 -9.48 3.42 12.57
C ARG A 9 -9.44 4.31 11.35
N ALA A 10 -9.74 3.76 10.20
CA ALA A 10 -9.86 4.53 8.98
C ALA A 10 -11.09 5.44 9.07
N THR A 11 -10.92 6.72 8.74
CA THR A 11 -11.98 7.73 8.77
C THR A 11 -12.34 8.27 7.38
N SER A 12 -11.53 7.99 6.37
CA SER A 12 -11.71 8.52 5.02
C SER A 12 -11.10 7.59 3.99
N GLN A 13 -11.39 7.86 2.72
CA GLN A 13 -10.80 7.16 1.58
C GLN A 13 -10.20 8.18 0.62
N HIS A 14 -9.15 7.77 -0.08
CA HIS A 14 -8.63 8.54 -1.20
C HIS A 14 -8.01 7.62 -2.25
N TRP A 15 -7.91 8.12 -3.46
CA TRP A 15 -7.26 7.38 -4.54
C TRP A 15 -5.75 7.60 -4.53
N VAL A 16 -5.01 6.50 -4.71
CA VAL A 16 -3.58 6.53 -5.01
C VAL A 16 -3.46 6.14 -6.49
N GLY A 17 -3.15 7.12 -7.35
CA GLY A 17 -3.31 6.94 -8.77
C GLY A 17 -4.77 6.63 -9.11
N ASP A 18 -4.98 5.81 -10.10
CA ASP A 18 -6.31 5.25 -10.41
C ASP A 18 -6.40 3.75 -10.12
N GLY A 19 -5.43 3.21 -9.38
CA GLY A 19 -5.33 1.79 -9.09
C GLY A 19 -5.74 1.39 -7.69
N PHE A 20 -5.65 2.30 -6.72
CA PHE A 20 -5.90 1.95 -5.32
C PHE A 20 -6.78 2.99 -4.64
N LEU A 21 -7.96 2.55 -4.22
CA LEU A 21 -8.81 3.32 -3.31
C LEU A 21 -8.47 2.88 -1.89
N VAL A 22 -7.74 3.71 -1.16
CA VAL A 22 -7.19 3.35 0.13
C VAL A 22 -7.89 4.07 1.29
N GLN A 23 -7.87 3.40 2.43
CA GLN A 23 -8.31 3.95 3.72
C GLN A 23 -7.07 4.02 4.61
N PRO A 24 -6.49 5.21 4.84
CA PRO A 24 -5.35 5.33 5.72
C PRO A 24 -5.74 5.02 7.16
N LEU A 25 -4.97 4.17 7.81
CA LEU A 25 -5.16 3.86 9.22
C LEU A 25 -4.30 4.75 10.10
N PHE A 26 -3.08 5.01 9.68
CA PHE A 26 -2.21 6.03 10.25
C PHE A 26 -1.15 6.45 9.23
N SER A 27 -0.55 7.62 9.41
CA SER A 27 0.53 8.10 8.57
C SER A 27 1.49 8.99 9.36
N HIS A 28 2.66 9.23 8.77
CA HIS A 28 3.65 10.14 9.35
C HIS A 28 3.21 11.60 9.36
N MET A 29 2.11 11.92 8.69
CA MET A 29 1.53 13.27 8.68
C MET A 29 0.70 13.56 9.92
N GLY A 30 0.37 12.54 10.70
CA GLY A 30 -0.37 12.67 11.94
C GLY A 30 0.53 12.52 13.17
N ASP A 31 -0.10 12.24 14.31
CA ASP A 31 0.63 11.89 15.53
C ASP A 31 1.01 10.44 15.50
N ASP A 32 2.21 10.17 15.02
CA ASP A 32 2.73 8.83 14.78
C ASP A 32 3.62 8.28 15.90
N ARG A 33 3.77 9.00 16.99
CA ARG A 33 4.69 8.61 18.07
C ARG A 33 4.39 7.23 18.65
N GLY A 34 3.15 6.80 18.56
CA GLY A 34 2.75 5.47 19.00
C GLY A 34 2.96 4.37 17.99
N THR A 35 3.31 4.69 16.74
CA THR A 35 3.44 3.72 15.66
C THR A 35 4.88 3.45 15.23
N ASN A 36 5.83 4.26 15.70
CA ASN A 36 7.25 4.09 15.36
C ASN A 36 7.72 2.65 15.59
N PRO A 37 8.40 1.97 14.65
CA PRO A 37 9.05 2.52 13.43
C PRO A 37 8.15 2.57 12.19
N PHE A 38 6.86 2.31 12.31
CA PHE A 38 5.95 2.29 11.17
C PHE A 38 5.50 3.70 10.82
N LEU A 39 5.71 4.10 9.57
CA LEU A 39 5.42 5.45 9.09
C LEU A 39 3.98 5.61 8.63
N MET A 40 3.43 4.58 8.00
CA MET A 40 2.05 4.63 7.53
C MET A 40 1.51 3.23 7.28
N LEU A 41 0.20 3.11 7.32
CA LEU A 41 -0.52 1.90 6.93
C LEU A 41 -1.78 2.30 6.17
N ASP A 42 -1.86 1.85 4.93
CA ASP A 42 -3.03 2.02 4.09
C ASP A 42 -3.72 0.67 3.89
N TYR A 43 -5.04 0.68 3.87
CA TYR A 43 -5.86 -0.47 3.54
C TYR A 43 -6.68 -0.20 2.28
N ALA A 44 -6.54 -1.05 1.29
CA ALA A 44 -7.35 -1.01 0.09
C ALA A 44 -8.40 -2.13 0.19
N ALA A 45 -9.63 -1.75 0.44
CA ALA A 45 -10.75 -2.71 0.47
C ALA A 45 -11.01 -3.28 -0.93
N PRO A 46 -11.67 -4.43 -1.02
CA PRO A 46 -12.08 -4.96 -2.32
C PRO A 46 -12.85 -3.92 -3.13
N TYR A 47 -12.48 -3.77 -4.39
CA TYR A 47 -13.12 -2.82 -5.28
C TYR A 47 -13.22 -3.44 -6.67
N GLU A 48 -14.42 -3.39 -7.25
CA GLU A 48 -14.65 -3.91 -8.59
C GLU A 48 -14.36 -2.83 -9.63
N PHE A 49 -13.29 -3.04 -10.40
CA PHE A 49 -12.93 -2.15 -11.49
C PHE A 49 -13.64 -2.57 -12.77
N SER A 50 -14.10 -1.60 -13.57
CA SER A 50 -14.56 -1.89 -14.90
C SER A 50 -13.39 -2.37 -15.78
N PRO A 51 -13.65 -3.21 -16.81
CA PRO A 51 -12.61 -3.65 -17.72
C PRO A 51 -11.83 -2.50 -18.31
N ASN A 52 -10.52 -2.70 -18.49
CA ASN A 52 -9.60 -1.68 -18.93
C ASN A 52 -8.75 -2.21 -20.08
N GLU A 53 -8.36 -1.32 -21.00
CA GLU A 53 -7.47 -1.69 -22.09
C GLU A 53 -6.03 -1.86 -21.58
N ALA A 54 -5.29 -2.81 -22.14
CA ALA A 54 -3.90 -3.06 -21.79
C ALA A 54 -2.98 -1.86 -22.03
N ARG A 55 -3.39 -0.92 -22.91
CA ARG A 55 -2.62 0.29 -23.20
C ARG A 55 -2.70 1.35 -22.11
N SER A 56 -3.73 1.28 -21.27
CA SER A 56 -3.95 2.23 -20.17
C SER A 56 -4.25 1.47 -18.88
N PRO A 57 -3.30 0.69 -18.37
CA PRO A 57 -3.52 -0.05 -17.13
C PRO A 57 -3.72 0.93 -15.97
N ARG A 58 -4.62 0.56 -15.05
CA ARG A 58 -4.77 1.30 -13.81
C ARG A 58 -3.58 1.06 -12.90
N GLY A 59 -3.24 2.05 -12.12
CA GLY A 59 -2.16 1.91 -11.18
C GLY A 59 -1.62 3.23 -10.66
N VAL A 60 -0.45 3.14 -10.08
CA VAL A 60 0.29 4.28 -9.54
C VAL A 60 1.52 4.46 -10.41
N GLY A 61 1.74 5.68 -10.86
CA GLY A 61 2.94 6.03 -11.61
C GLY A 61 4.21 5.83 -10.80
N GLN A 62 5.33 5.78 -11.51
CA GLN A 62 6.64 5.66 -10.87
C GLN A 62 6.87 6.83 -9.93
N HIS A 63 7.28 6.52 -8.70
CA HIS A 63 7.56 7.52 -7.68
C HIS A 63 8.70 7.04 -6.78
N PRO A 64 9.47 7.95 -6.18
CA PRO A 64 10.61 7.57 -5.36
C PRO A 64 10.20 7.20 -3.93
N HIS A 65 10.96 6.28 -3.36
CA HIS A 65 10.98 6.00 -1.92
C HIS A 65 12.42 6.17 -1.45
N LYS A 66 12.62 6.86 -0.34
CA LYS A 66 13.97 7.12 0.17
C LYS A 66 14.11 6.65 1.60
N GLY A 67 14.99 5.68 1.79
CA GLY A 67 15.43 5.29 3.12
C GLY A 67 14.41 4.55 3.97
N PHE A 68 13.39 3.95 3.37
CA PHE A 68 12.42 3.15 4.11
C PHE A 68 12.03 1.90 3.32
N GLU A 69 11.32 1.02 3.96
CA GLU A 69 10.82 -0.20 3.34
C GLU A 69 9.32 -0.11 3.11
N THR A 70 8.87 -0.74 2.04
CA THR A 70 7.45 -0.89 1.75
C THR A 70 7.08 -2.36 1.77
N VAL A 71 5.94 -2.67 2.38
CA VAL A 71 5.42 -4.03 2.46
C VAL A 71 3.99 -4.01 1.93
N THR A 72 3.75 -4.81 0.91
CA THR A 72 2.41 -4.97 0.35
C THR A 72 1.94 -6.40 0.60
N ILE A 73 0.75 -6.53 1.17
CA ILE A 73 0.12 -7.83 1.43
C ILE A 73 -1.15 -7.90 0.60
N ALA A 74 -1.24 -8.90 -0.27
CA ALA A 74 -2.43 -9.13 -1.08
C ALA A 74 -3.32 -10.15 -0.39
N TYR A 75 -4.46 -9.70 0.14
CA TYR A 75 -5.45 -10.59 0.73
C TYR A 75 -6.36 -11.20 -0.33
N HIS A 76 -6.78 -10.40 -1.31
CA HIS A 76 -7.60 -10.83 -2.42
C HIS A 76 -7.11 -10.14 -3.69
N GLY A 77 -7.18 -10.86 -4.81
CA GLY A 77 -6.77 -10.34 -6.10
C GLY A 77 -5.25 -10.38 -6.30
N GLU A 78 -4.78 -9.54 -7.19
CA GLU A 78 -3.36 -9.53 -7.56
C GLU A 78 -2.88 -8.09 -7.79
N VAL A 79 -1.59 -7.88 -7.57
CA VAL A 79 -0.94 -6.58 -7.76
C VAL A 79 0.36 -6.79 -8.55
N ALA A 80 0.48 -6.08 -9.67
CA ALA A 80 1.71 -6.05 -10.46
C ALA A 80 2.56 -4.86 -10.02
N HIS A 81 3.88 -5.04 -10.01
CA HIS A 81 4.80 -3.98 -9.66
C HIS A 81 6.06 -4.01 -10.51
N ARG A 82 6.76 -2.87 -10.56
CA ARG A 82 8.08 -2.72 -11.17
C ARG A 82 8.90 -1.73 -10.35
N ASP A 83 10.21 -1.92 -10.33
CA ASP A 83 11.13 -1.03 -9.63
C ASP A 83 12.31 -0.61 -10.50
N SER A 84 13.11 0.33 -9.99
CA SER A 84 14.24 0.90 -10.72
C SER A 84 15.44 -0.04 -10.86
N SER A 85 15.48 -1.14 -10.12
CA SER A 85 16.54 -2.13 -10.21
C SER A 85 16.33 -3.14 -11.34
N GLY A 86 15.24 -2.99 -12.11
CA GLY A 86 14.85 -3.95 -13.13
C GLY A 86 13.99 -5.07 -12.60
N GLY A 87 13.68 -5.06 -11.31
CA GLY A 87 12.77 -6.01 -10.69
C GLY A 87 11.33 -5.73 -11.04
N GLY A 88 10.51 -6.74 -10.96
CA GLY A 88 9.08 -6.62 -11.20
C GLY A 88 8.41 -7.98 -11.08
N GLY A 89 7.11 -7.98 -11.03
CA GLY A 89 6.35 -9.20 -10.94
C GLY A 89 4.91 -8.96 -10.54
N ILE A 90 4.23 -10.04 -10.25
CA ILE A 90 2.85 -10.02 -9.78
C ILE A 90 2.79 -10.77 -8.47
N ILE A 91 2.19 -10.15 -7.46
CA ILE A 91 1.85 -10.86 -6.23
C ILE A 91 0.38 -11.25 -6.29
N TYR A 92 0.09 -12.45 -5.84
CA TYR A 92 -1.24 -13.05 -5.85
C TYR A 92 -1.82 -13.10 -4.44
N GLU A 93 -3.04 -13.54 -4.33
CA GLU A 93 -3.71 -13.72 -3.05
C GLU A 93 -2.85 -14.52 -2.05
N GLY A 94 -2.61 -13.95 -0.88
CA GLY A 94 -1.76 -14.54 0.15
C GLY A 94 -0.29 -14.17 0.05
N ASP A 95 0.12 -13.50 -1.03
CA ASP A 95 1.52 -13.12 -1.22
C ASP A 95 1.87 -11.79 -0.54
N VAL A 96 3.15 -11.63 -0.28
CA VAL A 96 3.71 -10.42 0.31
C VAL A 96 4.87 -9.94 -0.56
N GLN A 97 4.88 -8.65 -0.85
CA GLN A 97 6.03 -7.98 -1.45
C GLN A 97 6.73 -7.14 -0.40
N TRP A 98 8.00 -7.39 -0.20
CA TRP A 98 8.82 -6.58 0.69
C TRP A 98 9.92 -5.91 -0.13
N MET A 99 9.96 -4.58 -0.11
CA MET A 99 10.91 -3.82 -0.92
C MET A 99 11.67 -2.83 -0.05
N THR A 100 12.99 -2.87 -0.15
CA THR A 100 13.88 -1.92 0.52
C THR A 100 14.27 -0.83 -0.47
N ALA A 101 14.02 0.42 -0.12
CA ALA A 101 14.41 1.57 -0.92
C ALA A 101 15.73 2.13 -0.40
N GLY A 102 16.62 2.43 -1.30
CA GLY A 102 17.94 2.93 -0.96
C GLY A 102 18.22 4.34 -1.42
#